data_7d3242d47b85986c068e2ed8bf8f24f3
#
_entry.id   7d3242d47b85986c068e2ed8bf8f24f3
#
_cell.length_a   1.000
_cell.length_b   1.000
_cell.length_c   1.000
_cell.angle_alpha   90.00
_cell.angle_beta   90.00
_cell.angle_gamma   90.00
#
_symmetry.space_group_name_H-M   'P 1'
#
loop_
_entity.id
_entity.type
_entity.pdbx_description
1 polymer ?
#
loop_
_entity_poly.entity_id
_entity_poly.type
_entity_poly.pdbx_seq_one_letter_code
_entity_poly.pdbx_strand_id
1 'polypeptide(L)'
;MEGSMKNYATIREILEKEYRVDDLKPLAKMLCDIVPAKKDDLVRAICSAISGDGLKKAFSLLHPLQQSALAEAVHVHGGDFDGSRFAAKYGSSARKTLSEQQKMHDTPWNLFIWSGALPGDLQGRLAEFVPKPKDDELNVLDELPERILIDDDTGEIRDEDVTEENGLPLQVRHTDRPALNNLLAILRLVDRGKIKVGPKTGHPTGATTTLISGILDGGDWYIPGEEPDDFNNYSEIGPIQAFAWPLLLQGGGLANADGSTLRLTRAGKAALNENLPDAVRSLWKKWEKTTFFDEFSRINAIRGQTAAHRRHMISPATRRPVINAALEECPPGKWVDFDEFSRFMCSQDFRFYVARDLWRLYISEPQYGSLGYAGFGKWSIVEGRYLLAYLFEYMATLGLIDVAYLPPDGVRDDFRGNWGTDGLLYLSRYDGLQYFRINPLGAFVLGKVSAYESVLPEASPGLKVLPNFDIVAMDRTSLSGADVMYLSSIADKTADAVWHISPATLLRAAERGVLPDDILSFLNTRSAEPMPQTVSTLLADTKSRVAKFSYLGAGHLLACSDPMLVKLVASHRSLSSLCVAADDRYLCMLPGKEKAFLKALTELGYVVPHLRDMIER
;
A
#
# COMPACT_ATOMS: atom_id res chain seq x y z
N MET A 1 -28.30 -2.26 12.39
CA MET A 1 -29.76 -2.08 12.25
C MET A 1 -29.95 -0.67 11.77
N GLU A 2 -30.14 -0.48 10.48
CA GLU A 2 -30.68 0.75 9.93
C GLU A 2 -32.12 0.85 10.42
N GLY A 3 -32.33 1.54 11.53
CA GLY A 3 -33.64 2.06 11.86
C GLY A 3 -34.05 2.98 10.73
N SER A 4 -35.10 2.60 10.00
CA SER A 4 -35.78 3.45 9.02
C SER A 4 -35.89 4.87 9.59
N MET A 5 -34.98 5.79 9.16
CA MET A 5 -35.12 7.21 9.47
C MET A 5 -36.46 7.64 8.90
N LYS A 6 -37.39 7.98 9.79
CA LYS A 6 -38.64 8.59 9.40
C LYS A 6 -38.29 9.99 8.86
N ASN A 7 -38.25 10.15 7.55
CA ASN A 7 -38.03 11.43 6.88
C ASN A 7 -39.23 12.33 7.14
N TYR A 8 -39.17 13.13 8.20
CA TYR A 8 -40.14 14.19 8.42
C TYR A 8 -39.80 15.42 7.56
N ALA A 9 -40.70 15.81 6.71
CA ALA A 9 -40.49 16.96 5.83
C ALA A 9 -40.44 18.29 6.59
N THR A 10 -41.13 18.41 7.75
CA THR A 10 -41.30 19.68 8.47
C THR A 10 -41.12 19.51 9.97
N ILE A 11 -40.66 20.61 10.62
CA ILE A 11 -40.56 20.70 12.08
C ILE A 11 -41.92 20.51 12.74
N ARG A 12 -43.00 21.01 12.12
CA ARG A 12 -44.34 20.87 12.62
C ARG A 12 -44.77 19.42 12.78
N GLU A 13 -44.49 18.59 11.75
CA GLU A 13 -44.79 17.14 11.79
C GLU A 13 -44.05 16.43 12.92
N ILE A 14 -42.78 16.82 13.16
CA ILE A 14 -41.97 16.25 14.25
C ILE A 14 -42.61 16.61 15.59
N LEU A 15 -42.93 17.90 15.83
CA LEU A 15 -43.55 18.35 17.09
C LEU A 15 -44.91 17.70 17.34
N GLU A 16 -45.73 17.51 16.28
CA GLU A 16 -47.04 16.87 16.38
C GLU A 16 -46.95 15.35 16.68
N LYS A 17 -46.03 14.67 16.02
CA LYS A 17 -46.01 13.18 16.05
C LYS A 17 -45.11 12.60 17.15
N GLU A 18 -43.97 13.24 17.41
CA GLU A 18 -42.91 12.63 18.21
C GLU A 18 -42.80 13.25 19.63
N TYR A 19 -43.20 14.52 19.83
CA TYR A 19 -43.10 15.18 21.13
C TYR A 19 -44.34 14.98 22.00
N ARG A 20 -44.13 14.84 23.30
CA ARG A 20 -45.18 14.86 24.31
C ARG A 20 -45.37 16.31 24.82
N VAL A 21 -46.47 16.56 25.52
CA VAL A 21 -46.76 17.89 26.12
C VAL A 21 -45.63 18.33 27.06
N ASP A 22 -45.06 17.37 27.79
CA ASP A 22 -43.99 17.68 28.76
C ASP A 22 -42.65 18.04 28.06
N ASP A 23 -42.42 17.56 26.84
CA ASP A 23 -41.25 17.94 26.02
C ASP A 23 -41.45 19.32 25.36
N LEU A 24 -42.70 19.65 24.97
CA LEU A 24 -43.06 20.91 24.30
C LEU A 24 -43.10 22.13 25.26
N LYS A 25 -43.50 21.93 26.53
CA LYS A 25 -43.59 23.02 27.50
C LYS A 25 -42.26 23.72 27.76
N PRO A 26 -41.12 23.04 27.98
CA PRO A 26 -39.82 23.71 28.10
C PRO A 26 -39.47 24.53 26.87
N LEU A 27 -39.66 23.98 25.65
CA LEU A 27 -39.42 24.69 24.40
C LEU A 27 -40.28 25.96 24.26
N ALA A 28 -41.59 25.84 24.59
CA ALA A 28 -42.49 26.97 24.55
C ALA A 28 -42.10 28.06 25.58
N LYS A 29 -41.60 27.69 26.77
CA LYS A 29 -41.08 28.64 27.76
C LYS A 29 -39.87 29.42 27.28
N MET A 30 -39.03 28.85 26.46
CA MET A 30 -37.85 29.51 25.92
C MET A 30 -38.18 30.44 24.76
N LEU A 31 -39.20 30.10 23.97
CA LEU A 31 -39.46 30.73 22.68
C LEU A 31 -40.71 31.65 22.67
N CYS A 32 -41.66 31.42 23.57
CA CYS A 32 -42.97 32.10 23.55
C CYS A 32 -43.20 32.88 24.84
N ASP A 33 -43.86 34.02 24.72
CA ASP A 33 -44.25 34.82 25.88
C ASP A 33 -45.40 34.19 26.69
N ILE A 34 -46.26 33.40 26.02
CA ILE A 34 -47.39 32.68 26.65
C ILE A 34 -47.25 31.19 26.34
N VAL A 35 -47.31 30.34 27.36
CA VAL A 35 -47.20 28.88 27.24
C VAL A 35 -48.60 28.25 27.31
N PRO A 36 -49.13 27.74 26.19
CA PRO A 36 -50.41 27.04 26.16
C PRO A 36 -50.41 25.72 26.94
N ALA A 37 -51.62 25.27 27.33
CA ALA A 37 -51.74 24.00 28.07
C ALA A 37 -51.93 22.76 27.16
N LYS A 38 -52.54 22.94 25.98
CA LYS A 38 -52.87 21.85 25.06
C LYS A 38 -51.76 21.62 24.05
N LYS A 39 -51.55 20.36 23.60
CA LYS A 39 -50.52 20.00 22.65
C LYS A 39 -50.57 20.78 21.33
N ASP A 40 -51.77 20.87 20.71
CA ASP A 40 -51.93 21.51 19.42
C ASP A 40 -51.66 23.04 19.50
N ASP A 41 -51.99 23.66 20.64
CA ASP A 41 -51.74 25.05 20.89
C ASP A 41 -50.25 25.32 21.14
N LEU A 42 -49.57 24.41 21.85
CA LEU A 42 -48.10 24.44 22.04
C LEU A 42 -47.36 24.35 20.71
N VAL A 43 -47.76 23.40 19.86
CA VAL A 43 -47.13 23.23 18.53
C VAL A 43 -47.34 24.48 17.68
N ARG A 44 -48.55 25.04 17.66
CA ARG A 44 -48.84 26.29 16.93
C ARG A 44 -48.02 27.46 17.45
N ALA A 45 -47.93 27.62 18.77
CA ALA A 45 -47.14 28.68 19.38
C ALA A 45 -45.66 28.58 19.06
N ILE A 46 -45.05 27.37 19.17
CA ILE A 46 -43.64 27.13 18.82
C ILE A 46 -43.38 27.39 17.34
N CYS A 47 -44.20 26.85 16.44
CA CYS A 47 -44.06 27.10 14.99
C CYS A 47 -44.17 28.57 14.63
N SER A 48 -45.08 29.31 15.32
CA SER A 48 -45.20 30.78 15.15
C SER A 48 -43.94 31.50 15.67
N ALA A 49 -43.43 31.08 16.84
CA ALA A 49 -42.27 31.72 17.47
C ALA A 49 -40.97 31.57 16.64
N ILE A 50 -40.85 30.50 15.85
CA ILE A 50 -39.68 30.26 14.96
C ILE A 50 -39.92 30.77 13.53
N SER A 51 -40.98 31.49 13.26
CA SER A 51 -41.19 32.15 11.97
C SER A 51 -40.38 33.43 11.85
N GLY A 52 -39.90 33.76 10.66
CA GLY A 52 -39.12 34.97 10.40
C GLY A 52 -37.89 35.10 11.30
N ASP A 53 -37.69 36.23 11.94
CA ASP A 53 -36.54 36.49 12.84
C ASP A 53 -36.56 35.66 14.13
N GLY A 54 -37.68 35.05 14.48
CA GLY A 54 -37.76 34.16 15.63
C GLY A 54 -36.83 32.94 15.54
N LEU A 55 -36.54 32.46 14.35
CA LEU A 55 -35.58 31.40 14.14
C LEU A 55 -34.14 31.82 14.50
N LYS A 56 -33.75 33.06 14.17
CA LYS A 56 -32.45 33.64 14.57
C LYS A 56 -32.35 33.76 16.09
N LYS A 57 -33.46 34.20 16.75
CA LYS A 57 -33.51 34.26 18.20
C LYS A 57 -33.37 32.89 18.84
N ALA A 58 -34.03 31.86 18.31
CA ALA A 58 -33.91 30.49 18.77
C ALA A 58 -32.45 29.95 18.60
N PHE A 59 -31.78 30.25 17.50
CA PHE A 59 -30.38 29.95 17.28
C PHE A 59 -29.46 30.62 18.29
N SER A 60 -29.69 31.88 18.62
CA SER A 60 -28.87 32.62 19.60
C SER A 60 -28.98 32.10 21.04
N LEU A 61 -30.00 31.29 21.35
CA LEU A 61 -30.16 30.63 22.65
C LEU A 61 -29.33 29.34 22.77
N LEU A 62 -28.75 28.86 21.68
CA LEU A 62 -27.87 27.67 21.69
C LEU A 62 -26.52 28.00 22.32
N HIS A 63 -25.93 27.03 23.02
CA HIS A 63 -24.54 27.15 23.45
C HIS A 63 -23.59 27.23 22.24
N PRO A 64 -22.41 27.86 22.36
CA PRO A 64 -21.48 28.03 21.22
C PRO A 64 -21.16 26.71 20.50
N LEU A 65 -20.97 25.61 21.25
CA LEU A 65 -20.69 24.31 20.68
C LEU A 65 -21.89 23.72 19.93
N GLN A 66 -23.12 23.95 20.41
CA GLN A 66 -24.36 23.58 19.72
C GLN A 66 -24.54 24.42 18.43
N GLN A 67 -24.17 25.71 18.45
CA GLN A 67 -24.17 26.55 17.25
C GLN A 67 -23.17 26.01 16.20
N SER A 68 -21.96 25.62 16.63
CA SER A 68 -20.99 25.01 15.74
C SER A 68 -21.49 23.67 15.16
N ALA A 69 -22.09 22.81 15.98
CA ALA A 69 -22.64 21.53 15.53
C ALA A 69 -23.82 21.75 14.52
N LEU A 70 -24.67 22.76 14.76
CA LEU A 70 -25.73 23.13 13.83
C LEU A 70 -25.16 23.69 12.52
N ALA A 71 -24.11 24.51 12.59
CA ALA A 71 -23.42 25.02 11.41
C ALA A 71 -22.85 23.91 10.53
N GLU A 72 -22.22 22.89 11.12
CA GLU A 72 -21.76 21.69 10.40
C GLU A 72 -22.91 20.94 9.73
N ALA A 73 -24.00 20.69 10.45
CA ALA A 73 -25.17 20.02 9.88
C ALA A 73 -25.79 20.80 8.70
N VAL A 74 -25.87 22.13 8.80
CA VAL A 74 -26.48 23.00 7.77
C VAL A 74 -25.60 23.08 6.52
N HIS A 75 -24.29 23.32 6.68
CA HIS A 75 -23.42 23.73 5.57
C HIS A 75 -22.54 22.59 5.03
N VAL A 76 -22.20 21.59 5.87
CA VAL A 76 -21.21 20.56 5.53
C VAL A 76 -21.83 19.16 5.40
N HIS A 77 -22.75 18.81 6.31
CA HIS A 77 -23.29 17.44 6.38
C HIS A 77 -24.62 17.26 5.64
N GLY A 78 -25.05 18.22 4.86
CA GLY A 78 -26.26 18.08 4.02
C GLY A 78 -27.59 17.99 4.79
N GLY A 79 -27.62 18.43 6.02
CA GLY A 79 -28.79 18.38 6.90
C GLY A 79 -28.70 17.31 7.99
N ASP A 80 -27.76 16.39 7.92
CA ASP A 80 -27.52 15.38 8.95
C ASP A 80 -26.48 15.88 9.97
N PHE A 81 -26.61 15.48 11.24
CA PHE A 81 -25.58 15.71 12.24
C PHE A 81 -24.75 14.44 12.46
N ASP A 82 -23.52 14.48 12.00
CA ASP A 82 -22.56 13.38 12.23
C ASP A 82 -21.68 13.68 13.44
N GLY A 83 -21.99 13.06 14.57
CA GLY A 83 -21.22 13.25 15.81
C GLY A 83 -19.80 12.70 15.74
N SER A 84 -19.47 11.79 14.80
CA SER A 84 -18.12 11.28 14.63
C SER A 84 -17.26 12.27 13.83
N ARG A 85 -17.80 12.86 12.76
CA ARG A 85 -17.16 13.96 12.03
C ARG A 85 -16.97 15.19 12.92
N PHE A 86 -17.99 15.51 13.71
CA PHE A 86 -17.91 16.59 14.68
C PHE A 86 -16.79 16.36 15.71
N ALA A 87 -16.69 15.13 16.25
CA ALA A 87 -15.62 14.78 17.19
C ALA A 87 -14.24 14.84 16.54
N ALA A 88 -14.11 14.42 15.28
CA ALA A 88 -12.86 14.50 14.55
C ALA A 88 -12.40 15.96 14.34
N LYS A 89 -13.32 16.88 14.08
CA LYS A 89 -13.00 18.29 13.84
C LYS A 89 -12.80 19.10 15.12
N TYR A 90 -13.64 18.88 16.14
CA TYR A 90 -13.69 19.71 17.36
C TYR A 90 -13.15 19.02 18.61
N GLY A 91 -12.71 17.77 18.48
CA GLY A 91 -12.18 16.95 19.57
C GLY A 91 -13.23 16.07 20.27
N SER A 92 -12.79 15.00 20.87
CA SER A 92 -13.66 14.06 21.60
C SER A 92 -14.31 14.69 22.83
N SER A 93 -13.59 15.59 23.51
CA SER A 93 -14.11 16.39 24.63
C SER A 93 -15.27 17.27 24.21
N ALA A 94 -15.21 17.91 23.04
CA ALA A 94 -16.30 18.72 22.49
C ALA A 94 -17.55 17.89 22.24
N ARG A 95 -17.42 16.67 21.71
CA ARG A 95 -18.56 15.74 21.54
C ARG A 95 -19.18 15.34 22.87
N LYS A 96 -18.35 15.07 23.90
CA LYS A 96 -18.84 14.75 25.24
C LYS A 96 -19.62 15.90 25.83
N THR A 97 -19.05 17.12 25.80
CA THR A 97 -19.71 18.34 26.28
C THR A 97 -21.02 18.60 25.54
N LEU A 98 -21.05 18.46 24.19
CA LEU A 98 -22.27 18.59 23.40
C LEU A 98 -23.35 17.59 23.86
N SER A 99 -22.98 16.33 24.10
CA SER A 99 -23.91 15.30 24.60
C SER A 99 -24.44 15.61 26.00
N GLU A 100 -23.64 16.20 26.88
CA GLU A 100 -24.05 16.65 28.20
C GLU A 100 -25.03 17.85 28.10
N GLN A 101 -24.70 18.86 27.29
CA GLN A 101 -25.56 20.00 27.03
C GLN A 101 -26.94 19.59 26.45
N GLN A 102 -26.97 18.58 25.60
CA GLN A 102 -28.24 18.05 25.06
C GLN A 102 -29.14 17.46 26.15
N LYS A 103 -28.59 16.90 27.22
CA LYS A 103 -29.34 16.34 28.35
C LYS A 103 -29.86 17.40 29.32
N MET A 104 -29.27 18.57 29.34
CA MET A 104 -29.66 19.66 30.26
C MET A 104 -31.02 20.29 29.88
N HIS A 105 -31.45 20.19 28.63
CA HIS A 105 -32.68 20.77 28.11
C HIS A 105 -32.85 22.29 28.40
N ASP A 106 -31.75 23.01 28.54
CA ASP A 106 -31.68 24.46 28.81
C ASP A 106 -31.64 25.30 27.54
N THR A 107 -31.54 24.67 26.38
CA THR A 107 -31.54 25.30 25.06
C THR A 107 -32.55 24.63 24.13
N PRO A 108 -32.99 25.32 23.04
CA PRO A 108 -33.91 24.74 22.06
C PRO A 108 -33.20 23.78 21.07
N TRP A 109 -32.13 23.10 21.44
CA TRP A 109 -31.37 22.21 20.57
C TRP A 109 -32.24 21.18 19.84
N ASN A 110 -33.15 20.54 20.58
CA ASN A 110 -34.01 19.48 20.03
C ASN A 110 -34.99 20.00 18.96
N LEU A 111 -35.14 21.33 18.82
CA LEU A 111 -35.90 21.94 17.74
C LEU A 111 -35.16 21.85 16.40
N PHE A 112 -33.83 21.89 16.43
CA PHE A 112 -32.98 21.91 15.24
C PHE A 112 -32.57 20.52 14.80
N ILE A 113 -32.20 19.65 15.74
CA ILE A 113 -31.72 18.29 15.44
C ILE A 113 -32.64 17.26 16.08
N TRP A 114 -33.29 16.46 15.24
CA TRP A 114 -34.13 15.34 15.62
C TRP A 114 -33.59 14.03 15.05
N SER A 115 -33.34 13.05 15.91
CA SER A 115 -32.74 11.76 15.49
C SER A 115 -31.48 11.90 14.62
N GLY A 116 -30.70 12.95 14.85
CA GLY A 116 -29.46 13.20 14.11
C GLY A 116 -29.64 13.99 12.80
N ALA A 117 -30.84 14.49 12.49
CA ALA A 117 -31.07 15.23 11.25
C ALA A 117 -31.82 16.56 11.48
N LEU A 118 -31.63 17.52 10.58
CA LEU A 118 -32.39 18.74 10.50
C LEU A 118 -33.79 18.48 9.89
N PRO A 119 -34.84 19.13 10.40
CA PRO A 119 -36.10 19.19 9.67
C PRO A 119 -35.92 19.85 8.30
N GLY A 120 -36.47 19.23 7.23
CA GLY A 120 -36.22 19.66 5.85
C GLY A 120 -36.63 21.09 5.55
N ASP A 121 -37.68 21.61 6.23
CA ASP A 121 -38.16 23.00 6.10
C ASP A 121 -37.28 24.04 6.84
N LEU A 122 -36.36 23.59 7.70
CA LEU A 122 -35.45 24.49 8.42
C LEU A 122 -34.10 24.67 7.71
N GLN A 123 -33.61 23.67 6.96
CA GLN A 123 -32.28 23.70 6.39
C GLN A 123 -32.01 24.96 5.53
N GLY A 124 -32.87 25.23 4.56
CA GLY A 124 -32.69 26.41 3.70
C GLY A 124 -32.78 27.75 4.48
N ARG A 125 -33.68 27.82 5.45
CA ARG A 125 -33.86 29.02 6.29
C ARG A 125 -32.68 29.27 7.22
N LEU A 126 -32.09 28.18 7.77
CA LEU A 126 -30.89 28.26 8.61
C LEU A 126 -29.66 28.65 7.79
N ALA A 127 -29.51 28.14 6.57
CA ALA A 127 -28.40 28.45 5.68
C ALA A 127 -28.31 29.97 5.34
N GLU A 128 -29.41 30.74 5.46
CA GLU A 128 -29.40 32.16 5.19
C GLU A 128 -28.66 33.00 6.24
N PHE A 129 -28.57 32.53 7.49
CA PHE A 129 -27.99 33.32 8.58
C PHE A 129 -27.04 32.60 9.51
N VAL A 130 -27.03 31.27 9.54
CA VAL A 130 -26.05 30.49 10.32
C VAL A 130 -24.68 30.67 9.68
N PRO A 131 -23.64 31.07 10.45
CA PRO A 131 -22.31 31.24 9.91
C PRO A 131 -21.79 29.93 9.35
N LYS A 132 -21.05 29.96 8.22
CA LYS A 132 -20.34 28.81 7.74
C LYS A 132 -19.24 28.42 8.75
N PRO A 133 -19.07 27.15 9.08
CA PRO A 133 -17.97 26.72 9.92
C PRO A 133 -16.64 26.97 9.20
N LYS A 134 -15.56 27.08 9.97
CA LYS A 134 -14.21 27.13 9.39
C LYS A 134 -13.93 25.82 8.67
N ASP A 135 -13.21 25.92 7.56
CA ASP A 135 -12.69 24.75 6.88
C ASP A 135 -11.73 24.01 7.83
N ASP A 136 -11.71 22.70 7.75
CA ASP A 136 -10.77 21.87 8.50
C ASP A 136 -9.59 21.55 7.59
N GLU A 137 -8.41 21.98 7.99
CA GLU A 137 -7.18 21.82 7.24
C GLU A 137 -6.36 20.68 7.86
N LEU A 138 -5.61 19.99 7.01
CA LEU A 138 -4.65 18.98 7.45
C LEU A 138 -3.40 19.67 8.02
N ASN A 139 -3.11 19.44 9.30
CA ASN A 139 -1.89 19.93 9.92
C ASN A 139 -0.68 19.17 9.40
N VAL A 140 0.34 19.89 8.97
CA VAL A 140 1.58 19.33 8.43
C VAL A 140 2.79 19.96 9.08
N LEU A 141 3.91 19.24 9.09
CA LEU A 141 5.16 19.67 9.67
C LEU A 141 6.23 19.83 8.57
N ASP A 142 7.08 20.83 8.72
CA ASP A 142 8.28 21.00 7.88
C ASP A 142 9.39 20.07 8.31
N GLU A 143 9.59 19.93 9.61
CA GLU A 143 10.65 19.15 10.24
C GLU A 143 10.03 18.23 11.30
N LEU A 144 10.65 17.08 11.50
CA LEU A 144 10.24 16.12 12.54
C LEU A 144 10.91 16.46 13.87
N PRO A 145 10.26 16.16 15.00
CA PRO A 145 10.95 16.11 16.27
C PRO A 145 11.99 14.98 16.26
N GLU A 146 13.13 15.20 16.89
CA GLU A 146 14.16 14.14 17.00
C GLU A 146 13.70 12.99 17.89
N ARG A 147 12.90 13.30 18.89
CA ARG A 147 12.36 12.37 19.88
C ARG A 147 10.90 12.70 20.14
N ILE A 148 10.13 11.70 20.51
CA ILE A 148 8.75 11.86 20.94
C ILE A 148 8.53 11.19 22.29
N LEU A 149 7.68 11.80 23.12
CA LEU A 149 7.20 11.23 24.38
C LEU A 149 5.88 10.50 24.11
N ILE A 150 5.78 9.26 24.58
CA ILE A 150 4.52 8.54 24.59
C ILE A 150 3.95 8.65 25.99
N ASP A 151 2.75 9.22 26.10
CA ASP A 151 2.04 9.30 27.38
C ASP A 151 1.41 7.94 27.68
N ASP A 152 1.85 7.29 28.77
CA ASP A 152 1.37 5.97 29.20
C ASP A 152 -0.14 5.94 29.53
N ASP A 153 -0.73 7.11 29.87
CA ASP A 153 -2.14 7.17 30.28
C ASP A 153 -3.10 7.50 29.13
N THR A 154 -2.66 8.23 28.09
CA THR A 154 -3.55 8.71 27.02
C THR A 154 -3.11 8.30 25.62
N GLY A 155 -1.88 7.84 25.46
CA GLY A 155 -1.26 7.59 24.14
C GLY A 155 -1.06 8.86 23.31
N GLU A 156 -1.25 10.05 23.91
CA GLU A 156 -1.03 11.32 23.24
C GLU A 156 0.45 11.72 23.32
N ILE A 157 0.97 12.20 22.21
CA ILE A 157 2.32 12.73 22.11
C ILE A 157 2.31 14.17 22.61
N ARG A 158 3.15 14.51 23.58
CA ARG A 158 3.32 15.88 24.08
C ARG A 158 4.73 16.38 23.76
N ASP A 159 4.83 17.33 22.85
CA ASP A 159 6.12 17.88 22.43
C ASP A 159 6.80 18.73 23.51
N GLU A 160 6.05 19.30 24.47
CA GLU A 160 6.56 20.27 25.42
C GLU A 160 7.37 19.66 26.58
N ASP A 161 7.19 18.35 26.87
CA ASP A 161 7.81 17.66 28.00
C ASP A 161 8.90 16.64 27.57
N VAL A 162 9.32 16.60 26.30
CA VAL A 162 10.27 15.63 25.78
C VAL A 162 11.69 15.99 26.23
N THR A 163 12.34 15.08 26.92
CA THR A 163 13.75 15.19 27.32
C THR A 163 14.57 14.05 26.73
N GLU A 164 15.92 14.17 26.79
CA GLU A 164 16.80 13.08 26.35
C GLU A 164 16.61 11.79 27.17
N GLU A 165 16.13 11.92 28.41
CA GLU A 165 15.93 10.79 29.33
C GLU A 165 14.61 10.03 29.07
N ASN A 166 13.54 10.70 28.65
CA ASN A 166 12.20 10.12 28.53
C ASN A 166 11.66 10.01 27.10
N GLY A 167 12.22 10.77 26.15
CA GLY A 167 11.82 10.73 24.75
C GLY A 167 12.40 9.54 23.98
N LEU A 168 11.58 8.89 23.13
CA LEU A 168 12.03 7.83 22.24
C LEU A 168 12.53 8.42 20.90
N PRO A 169 13.72 8.01 20.40
CA PRO A 169 14.25 8.50 19.13
C PRO A 169 13.45 7.95 17.94
N LEU A 170 13.02 8.85 17.07
CA LEU A 170 12.35 8.47 15.82
C LEU A 170 13.33 7.83 14.83
N GLN A 171 12.93 6.69 14.27
CA GLN A 171 13.61 6.08 13.14
C GLN A 171 13.04 6.65 11.85
N VAL A 172 13.86 7.37 11.09
CA VAL A 172 13.44 7.98 9.82
C VAL A 172 14.02 7.19 8.65
N ARG A 173 13.17 6.83 7.69
CA ARG A 173 13.56 6.14 6.45
C ARG A 173 13.09 6.90 5.22
N HIS A 174 14.02 7.24 4.36
CA HIS A 174 13.76 7.68 3.00
C HIS A 174 13.64 6.45 2.11
N THR A 175 12.56 6.35 1.35
CA THR A 175 12.16 5.08 0.74
C THR A 175 12.24 5.05 -0.78
N ASP A 176 12.24 6.19 -1.47
CA ASP A 176 12.12 6.27 -2.93
C ASP A 176 13.22 5.49 -3.67
N ARG A 177 14.49 5.78 -3.40
CA ARG A 177 15.62 5.06 -4.02
C ARG A 177 15.76 3.62 -3.57
N PRO A 178 15.75 3.31 -2.25
CA PRO A 178 15.78 1.93 -1.80
C PRO A 178 14.71 1.06 -2.46
N ALA A 179 13.49 1.57 -2.61
CA ALA A 179 12.41 0.83 -3.25
C ALA A 179 12.68 0.52 -4.73
N LEU A 180 13.25 1.47 -5.49
CA LEU A 180 13.64 1.23 -6.89
C LEU A 180 14.75 0.18 -7.00
N ASN A 181 15.76 0.25 -6.13
CA ASN A 181 16.83 -0.76 -6.04
C ASN A 181 16.27 -2.14 -5.70
N ASN A 182 15.40 -2.20 -4.68
CA ASN A 182 14.74 -3.43 -4.23
C ASN A 182 13.87 -4.03 -5.33
N LEU A 183 13.07 -3.21 -6.02
CA LEU A 183 12.23 -3.67 -7.13
C LEU A 183 13.08 -4.38 -8.19
N LEU A 184 14.17 -3.75 -8.64
CA LEU A 184 15.06 -4.33 -9.64
C LEU A 184 15.70 -5.64 -9.18
N ALA A 185 16.19 -5.68 -7.92
CA ALA A 185 16.81 -6.87 -7.33
C ALA A 185 15.81 -8.04 -7.25
N ILE A 186 14.58 -7.75 -6.79
CA ILE A 186 13.54 -8.77 -6.62
C ILE A 186 13.01 -9.25 -7.97
N LEU A 187 12.83 -8.38 -8.98
CA LEU A 187 12.49 -8.80 -10.34
C LEU A 187 13.55 -9.77 -10.91
N ARG A 188 14.84 -9.51 -10.68
CA ARG A 188 15.92 -10.44 -11.06
C ARG A 188 15.83 -11.79 -10.33
N LEU A 189 15.45 -11.80 -9.03
CA LEU A 189 15.22 -13.05 -8.29
C LEU A 189 14.02 -13.83 -8.84
N VAL A 190 12.95 -13.14 -9.21
CA VAL A 190 11.77 -13.76 -9.85
C VAL A 190 12.15 -14.36 -11.21
N ASP A 191 12.91 -13.65 -12.02
CA ASP A 191 13.37 -14.13 -13.34
C ASP A 191 14.21 -15.41 -13.21
N ARG A 192 15.04 -15.47 -12.17
CA ARG A 192 15.84 -16.67 -11.82
C ARG A 192 15.04 -17.80 -11.15
N GLY A 193 13.73 -17.63 -10.91
CA GLY A 193 12.87 -18.62 -10.26
C GLY A 193 13.20 -18.86 -8.79
N LYS A 194 13.80 -17.89 -8.10
CA LYS A 194 14.20 -17.99 -6.69
C LYS A 194 13.07 -17.67 -5.71
N ILE A 195 12.06 -16.95 -6.15
CA ILE A 195 10.93 -16.53 -5.32
C ILE A 195 9.87 -17.62 -5.31
N LYS A 196 9.61 -18.16 -4.11
CA LYS A 196 8.60 -19.21 -3.87
C LYS A 196 7.42 -18.65 -3.10
N VAL A 197 6.23 -19.06 -3.51
CA VAL A 197 4.96 -18.65 -2.90
C VAL A 197 4.04 -19.84 -2.64
N GLY A 198 3.12 -19.69 -1.72
CA GLY A 198 2.05 -20.67 -1.52
C GLY A 198 1.14 -20.74 -2.75
N PRO A 199 0.91 -21.92 -3.35
CA PRO A 199 0.20 -22.03 -4.64
C PRO A 199 -1.28 -21.62 -4.56
N LYS A 200 -1.88 -21.60 -3.36
CA LYS A 200 -3.28 -21.18 -3.16
C LYS A 200 -3.41 -19.73 -2.68
N THR A 201 -2.44 -19.25 -1.90
CA THR A 201 -2.52 -17.94 -1.26
C THR A 201 -1.71 -16.87 -1.98
N GLY A 202 -0.69 -17.27 -2.74
CA GLY A 202 0.29 -16.35 -3.33
C GLY A 202 1.24 -15.71 -2.30
N HIS A 203 1.09 -16.06 -1.00
CA HIS A 203 1.97 -15.53 0.05
C HIS A 203 3.39 -16.07 -0.09
N PRO A 204 4.42 -15.25 0.19
CA PRO A 204 5.79 -15.72 0.19
C PRO A 204 6.01 -16.82 1.24
N THR A 205 6.89 -17.78 0.92
CA THR A 205 7.34 -18.77 1.90
C THR A 205 8.36 -18.15 2.86
N GLY A 206 8.59 -18.75 4.04
CA GLY A 206 9.59 -18.27 4.99
C GLY A 206 10.98 -18.18 4.37
N ALA A 207 11.40 -19.15 3.54
CA ALA A 207 12.66 -19.09 2.81
C ALA A 207 12.71 -17.90 1.82
N THR A 208 11.58 -17.53 1.21
CA THR A 208 11.49 -16.36 0.33
C THR A 208 11.62 -15.07 1.12
N THR A 209 10.92 -14.93 2.25
CA THR A 209 11.03 -13.73 3.08
C THR A 209 12.45 -13.55 3.62
N THR A 210 13.10 -14.61 4.11
CA THR A 210 14.52 -14.56 4.53
C THR A 210 15.44 -14.15 3.38
N LEU A 211 15.24 -14.72 2.18
CA LEU A 211 16.03 -14.34 1.00
C LEU A 211 15.86 -12.87 0.64
N ILE A 212 14.62 -12.37 0.64
CA ILE A 212 14.34 -10.95 0.32
C ILE A 212 14.90 -10.05 1.42
N SER A 213 14.64 -10.33 2.71
CA SER A 213 15.18 -9.51 3.83
C SER A 213 16.70 -9.35 3.73
N GLY A 214 17.43 -10.39 3.28
CA GLY A 214 18.88 -10.35 3.14
C GLY A 214 19.39 -9.47 1.98
N ILE A 215 18.53 -9.01 1.08
CA ILE A 215 18.91 -8.17 -0.07
C ILE A 215 18.30 -6.79 -0.05
N LEU A 216 17.36 -6.51 0.88
CA LEU A 216 16.72 -5.21 0.98
C LEU A 216 17.75 -4.10 1.23
N ASP A 217 17.70 -3.07 0.41
CA ASP A 217 18.47 -1.85 0.59
C ASP A 217 17.97 -1.12 1.86
N GLY A 218 18.84 -0.99 2.85
CA GLY A 218 18.51 -0.48 4.17
C GLY A 218 17.84 -1.51 5.12
N GLY A 219 17.64 -2.77 4.70
CA GLY A 219 16.99 -3.82 5.51
C GLY A 219 15.47 -3.68 5.62
N ASP A 220 14.82 -4.60 6.36
CA ASP A 220 13.40 -4.48 6.70
C ASP A 220 13.19 -3.41 7.78
N TRP A 221 11.93 -3.04 8.10
CA TRP A 221 11.63 -1.95 9.02
C TRP A 221 12.13 -2.23 10.45
N TYR A 222 11.90 -3.43 10.94
CA TYR A 222 12.34 -3.87 12.26
C TYR A 222 13.39 -4.96 12.10
N ILE A 223 14.56 -4.72 12.68
CA ILE A 223 15.65 -5.71 12.72
C ILE A 223 15.38 -6.59 13.93
N PRO A 224 15.34 -7.93 13.79
CA PRO A 224 15.26 -8.83 14.94
C PRO A 224 16.39 -8.49 15.92
N GLY A 225 16.07 -8.29 17.20
CA GLY A 225 17.05 -8.04 18.24
C GLY A 225 18.07 -9.17 18.32
N GLU A 226 19.34 -8.84 18.59
CA GLU A 226 20.42 -9.82 18.67
C GLU A 226 20.28 -10.77 19.86
N GLU A 227 19.52 -10.43 20.90
CA GLU A 227 19.15 -11.34 21.99
C GLU A 227 17.73 -11.05 22.51
N PRO A 228 16.86 -12.08 22.67
CA PRO A 228 15.64 -11.91 23.45
C PRO A 228 16.01 -11.80 24.92
N ASP A 229 15.76 -10.64 25.54
CA ASP A 229 15.75 -10.56 26.99
C ASP A 229 14.73 -11.57 27.56
N ASP A 230 15.15 -12.38 28.52
CA ASP A 230 14.36 -13.49 29.11
C ASP A 230 13.00 -13.09 29.73
N PHE A 231 12.70 -11.79 29.78
CA PHE A 231 11.44 -11.24 30.31
C PHE A 231 10.40 -10.85 29.23
N ASN A 232 10.82 -10.72 27.98
CA ASN A 232 9.94 -10.29 26.90
C ASN A 232 9.75 -11.40 25.89
N ASN A 233 8.65 -12.11 26.02
CA ASN A 233 8.15 -13.04 25.02
C ASN A 233 7.60 -12.23 23.82
N TYR A 234 8.46 -11.40 23.21
CA TYR A 234 8.13 -10.62 22.02
C TYR A 234 7.79 -11.59 20.92
N SER A 235 6.52 -11.68 20.57
CA SER A 235 6.12 -12.29 19.32
C SER A 235 6.88 -11.55 18.22
N GLU A 236 7.79 -12.24 17.55
CA GLU A 236 8.61 -11.70 16.47
C GLU A 236 7.72 -10.85 15.54
N ILE A 237 8.01 -9.54 15.40
CA ILE A 237 7.21 -8.62 14.58
C ILE A 237 7.10 -9.18 13.15
N GLY A 238 8.14 -9.86 12.74
CA GLY A 238 8.26 -10.53 11.46
C GLY A 238 8.49 -9.57 10.29
N PRO A 239 8.79 -10.11 9.12
CA PRO A 239 9.12 -9.32 7.94
C PRO A 239 7.91 -8.54 7.44
N ILE A 240 8.12 -7.27 7.10
CA ILE A 240 7.12 -6.37 6.52
C ILE A 240 7.39 -6.19 5.02
N GLN A 241 8.49 -5.51 4.65
CA GLN A 241 8.84 -5.30 3.25
C GLN A 241 9.06 -6.60 2.48
N ALA A 242 9.79 -7.54 3.09
CA ALA A 242 10.09 -8.82 2.46
C ALA A 242 8.83 -9.68 2.22
N PHE A 243 7.79 -9.48 3.02
CA PHE A 243 6.49 -10.11 2.81
C PHE A 243 5.67 -9.38 1.73
N ALA A 244 5.69 -8.06 1.71
CA ALA A 244 4.90 -7.23 0.81
C ALA A 244 5.33 -7.37 -0.67
N TRP A 245 6.64 -7.40 -0.96
CA TRP A 245 7.15 -7.38 -2.33
C TRP A 245 6.56 -8.45 -3.25
N PRO A 246 6.52 -9.76 -2.88
CA PRO A 246 5.92 -10.78 -3.75
C PRO A 246 4.42 -10.56 -4.01
N LEU A 247 3.70 -9.98 -3.05
CA LEU A 247 2.28 -9.65 -3.20
C LEU A 247 2.08 -8.45 -4.13
N LEU A 248 2.89 -7.41 -3.96
CA LEU A 248 2.90 -6.22 -4.80
C LEU A 248 3.19 -6.57 -6.27
N LEU A 249 4.19 -7.43 -6.52
CA LEU A 249 4.50 -7.87 -7.88
C LEU A 249 3.34 -8.65 -8.52
N GLN A 250 2.66 -9.50 -7.75
CA GLN A 250 1.50 -10.26 -8.23
C GLN A 250 0.29 -9.36 -8.46
N GLY A 251 -0.11 -8.57 -7.46
CA GLY A 251 -1.25 -7.66 -7.54
C GLY A 251 -1.04 -6.55 -8.56
N GLY A 252 0.21 -6.08 -8.74
CA GLY A 252 0.61 -5.09 -9.74
C GLY A 252 0.83 -5.67 -11.13
N GLY A 253 0.74 -7.01 -11.29
CA GLY A 253 0.81 -7.69 -12.58
C GLY A 253 2.21 -7.74 -13.21
N LEU A 254 3.28 -7.61 -12.41
CA LEU A 254 4.66 -7.82 -12.86
C LEU A 254 5.10 -9.27 -12.76
N ALA A 255 4.49 -10.05 -11.87
CA ALA A 255 4.73 -11.48 -11.73
C ALA A 255 3.43 -12.26 -11.55
N ASN A 256 3.45 -13.54 -11.92
CA ASN A 256 2.37 -14.48 -11.66
C ASN A 256 2.92 -15.76 -11.03
N ALA A 257 2.11 -16.43 -10.20
CA ALA A 257 2.45 -17.73 -9.66
C ALA A 257 2.32 -18.82 -10.76
N ASP A 258 3.39 -19.60 -10.93
CA ASP A 258 3.44 -20.82 -11.70
C ASP A 258 3.73 -21.96 -10.70
N GLY A 259 2.67 -22.65 -10.28
CA GLY A 259 2.72 -23.55 -9.13
C GLY A 259 3.15 -22.83 -7.86
N SER A 260 4.29 -23.20 -7.31
CA SER A 260 4.88 -22.58 -6.11
C SER A 260 5.98 -21.54 -6.43
N THR A 261 6.19 -21.19 -7.69
CA THR A 261 7.27 -20.29 -8.10
C THR A 261 6.70 -19.06 -8.78
N LEU A 262 7.18 -17.86 -8.44
CA LEU A 262 6.83 -16.67 -9.21
C LEU A 262 7.61 -16.64 -10.54
N ARG A 263 6.92 -16.21 -11.59
CA ARG A 263 7.47 -15.96 -12.92
C ARG A 263 7.13 -14.55 -13.36
N LEU A 264 8.06 -13.89 -14.03
CA LEU A 264 7.80 -12.58 -14.61
C LEU A 264 6.76 -12.66 -15.71
N THR A 265 5.83 -11.71 -15.69
CA THR A 265 4.95 -11.43 -16.84
C THR A 265 5.71 -10.71 -17.94
N ARG A 266 5.06 -10.45 -19.09
CA ARG A 266 5.63 -9.59 -20.12
C ARG A 266 5.98 -8.19 -19.57
N ALA A 267 5.11 -7.62 -18.72
CA ALA A 267 5.35 -6.32 -18.08
C ALA A 267 6.52 -6.40 -17.08
N GLY A 268 6.64 -7.50 -16.30
CA GLY A 268 7.76 -7.69 -15.40
C GLY A 268 9.10 -7.83 -16.13
N LYS A 269 9.13 -8.49 -17.29
CA LYS A 269 10.34 -8.57 -18.13
C LYS A 269 10.71 -7.20 -18.73
N ALA A 270 9.72 -6.42 -19.15
CA ALA A 270 9.96 -5.06 -19.64
C ALA A 270 10.53 -4.16 -18.53
N ALA A 271 10.00 -4.26 -17.31
CA ALA A 271 10.46 -3.47 -16.15
C ALA A 271 11.93 -3.73 -15.76
N LEU A 272 12.54 -4.84 -16.17
CA LEU A 272 13.99 -5.06 -15.98
C LEU A 272 14.87 -4.10 -16.78
N ASN A 273 14.35 -3.55 -17.90
CA ASN A 273 15.10 -2.74 -18.87
C ASN A 273 14.48 -1.35 -19.08
N GLU A 274 13.35 -1.04 -18.43
CA GLU A 274 12.63 0.21 -18.58
C GLU A 274 12.88 1.14 -17.38
N ASN A 275 12.32 2.36 -17.47
CA ASN A 275 12.30 3.32 -16.37
C ASN A 275 11.53 2.75 -15.15
N LEU A 276 12.22 2.45 -14.06
CA LEU A 276 11.63 1.87 -12.84
C LEU A 276 10.53 2.73 -12.22
N PRO A 277 10.61 4.07 -12.13
CA PRO A 277 9.50 4.92 -11.68
C PRO A 277 8.20 4.69 -12.44
N ASP A 278 8.25 4.53 -13.76
CA ASP A 278 7.06 4.23 -14.58
C ASP A 278 6.53 2.81 -14.31
N ALA A 279 7.41 1.85 -14.05
CA ALA A 279 7.02 0.52 -13.62
C ALA A 279 6.29 0.54 -12.27
N VAL A 280 6.78 1.32 -11.28
CA VAL A 280 6.12 1.52 -9.98
C VAL A 280 4.75 2.19 -10.17
N ARG A 281 4.64 3.25 -11.00
CA ARG A 281 3.35 3.91 -11.31
C ARG A 281 2.35 2.93 -11.92
N SER A 282 2.80 2.08 -12.84
CA SER A 282 1.95 1.08 -13.48
C SER A 282 1.51 -0.02 -12.51
N LEU A 283 2.42 -0.46 -11.62
CA LEU A 283 2.16 -1.41 -10.55
C LEU A 283 1.11 -0.84 -9.61
N TRP A 284 1.28 0.40 -9.12
CA TRP A 284 0.38 1.06 -8.19
C TRP A 284 -1.05 1.18 -8.72
N LYS A 285 -1.22 1.62 -9.97
CA LYS A 285 -2.54 1.71 -10.62
C LYS A 285 -3.28 0.37 -10.70
N LYS A 286 -2.56 -0.74 -10.83
CA LYS A 286 -3.15 -2.09 -10.80
C LYS A 286 -3.41 -2.56 -9.39
N TRP A 287 -2.48 -2.28 -8.45
CA TRP A 287 -2.63 -2.60 -7.04
C TRP A 287 -3.89 -1.96 -6.46
N GLU A 288 -4.14 -0.70 -6.74
CA GLU A 288 -5.34 0.01 -6.28
C GLU A 288 -6.63 -0.77 -6.57
N LYS A 289 -6.71 -1.40 -7.74
CA LYS A 289 -7.92 -2.09 -8.25
C LYS A 289 -7.95 -3.59 -7.94
N THR A 290 -6.84 -4.18 -7.56
CA THR A 290 -6.79 -5.64 -7.35
C THR A 290 -7.52 -6.07 -6.09
N THR A 291 -8.13 -7.26 -6.15
CA THR A 291 -8.72 -7.96 -4.99
C THR A 291 -7.90 -9.18 -4.58
N PHE A 292 -6.71 -9.30 -5.16
CA PHE A 292 -5.82 -10.44 -4.94
C PHE A 292 -5.43 -10.61 -3.47
N PHE A 293 -5.26 -9.50 -2.77
CA PHE A 293 -4.86 -9.49 -1.37
C PHE A 293 -5.62 -8.38 -0.61
N ASP A 294 -5.89 -8.64 0.67
CA ASP A 294 -6.48 -7.66 1.61
C ASP A 294 -5.45 -7.36 2.70
N GLU A 295 -5.01 -6.11 2.79
CA GLU A 295 -4.02 -5.63 3.75
C GLU A 295 -4.44 -5.89 5.19
N PHE A 296 -5.76 -5.86 5.46
CA PHE A 296 -6.30 -6.14 6.79
C PHE A 296 -5.98 -7.55 7.28
N SER A 297 -5.77 -8.51 6.36
CA SER A 297 -5.37 -9.87 6.72
C SER A 297 -4.02 -9.95 7.45
N ARG A 298 -3.23 -8.88 7.42
CA ARG A 298 -1.95 -8.75 8.11
C ARG A 298 -2.10 -8.33 9.58
N ILE A 299 -3.28 -7.88 10.01
CA ILE A 299 -3.58 -7.54 11.40
C ILE A 299 -3.94 -8.84 12.14
N ASN A 300 -2.91 -9.55 12.60
CA ASN A 300 -3.06 -10.90 13.13
C ASN A 300 -3.88 -10.99 14.42
N ALA A 301 -3.86 -9.96 15.25
CA ALA A 301 -4.62 -9.92 16.50
C ALA A 301 -6.13 -9.86 16.26
N ILE A 302 -6.57 -9.25 15.14
CA ILE A 302 -7.99 -9.19 14.80
C ILE A 302 -8.37 -10.45 14.00
N ARG A 303 -9.23 -11.26 14.55
CA ARG A 303 -9.70 -12.54 14.01
C ARG A 303 -11.09 -12.41 13.42
N GLY A 304 -11.62 -13.52 12.86
CA GLY A 304 -12.94 -13.56 12.22
C GLY A 304 -12.91 -13.23 10.73
N GLN A 305 -11.74 -12.96 10.13
CA GLN A 305 -11.55 -12.59 8.72
C GLN A 305 -11.60 -13.76 7.74
N THR A 306 -11.71 -15.02 8.23
CA THR A 306 -11.52 -16.23 7.44
C THR A 306 -12.64 -16.55 6.44
N ALA A 307 -12.39 -17.50 5.53
CA ALA A 307 -13.20 -17.79 4.34
C ALA A 307 -14.70 -18.07 4.56
N ALA A 308 -15.09 -18.70 5.65
CA ALA A 308 -16.50 -18.95 6.00
C ALA A 308 -17.29 -17.64 6.25
N HIS A 309 -16.58 -16.56 6.57
CA HIS A 309 -17.15 -15.27 6.93
C HIS A 309 -16.76 -14.13 5.98
N ARG A 310 -16.03 -14.40 4.89
CA ARG A 310 -15.57 -13.37 3.93
C ARG A 310 -16.67 -12.48 3.37
N ARG A 311 -17.94 -12.92 3.40
CA ARG A 311 -19.06 -12.10 2.89
C ARG A 311 -19.34 -10.82 3.69
N HIS A 312 -18.83 -10.73 4.92
CA HIS A 312 -18.94 -9.52 5.74
C HIS A 312 -17.79 -8.54 5.54
N MET A 313 -16.65 -8.98 4.97
CA MET A 313 -15.54 -8.10 4.62
C MET A 313 -15.86 -7.32 3.36
N ILE A 314 -15.51 -6.04 3.35
CA ILE A 314 -15.64 -5.16 2.18
C ILE A 314 -14.38 -5.30 1.34
N SER A 315 -14.52 -5.19 0.02
CA SER A 315 -13.39 -5.35 -0.90
C SER A 315 -12.31 -4.27 -0.69
N PRO A 316 -11.02 -4.61 -0.64
CA PRO A 316 -9.94 -3.63 -0.56
C PRO A 316 -9.93 -2.66 -1.77
N ALA A 317 -10.37 -3.09 -2.94
CA ALA A 317 -10.48 -2.24 -4.12
C ALA A 317 -11.46 -1.06 -3.96
N THR A 318 -12.36 -1.07 -2.97
CA THR A 318 -13.26 0.05 -2.66
C THR A 318 -12.72 0.96 -1.57
N ARG A 319 -11.78 0.48 -0.74
CA ARG A 319 -11.15 1.26 0.35
C ARG A 319 -9.99 2.11 -0.16
N ARG A 320 -9.13 1.52 -1.01
CA ARG A 320 -7.90 2.17 -1.52
C ARG A 320 -8.15 3.48 -2.26
N PRO A 321 -9.15 3.62 -3.15
CA PRO A 321 -9.45 4.89 -3.79
C PRO A 321 -9.82 6.00 -2.81
N VAL A 322 -10.50 5.68 -1.69
CA VAL A 322 -10.86 6.67 -0.66
C VAL A 322 -9.60 7.17 0.05
N ILE A 323 -8.68 6.26 0.40
CA ILE A 323 -7.40 6.63 1.02
C ILE A 323 -6.56 7.46 0.04
N ASN A 324 -6.50 7.06 -1.23
CA ASN A 324 -5.76 7.80 -2.25
C ASN A 324 -6.32 9.20 -2.45
N ALA A 325 -7.65 9.37 -2.42
CA ALA A 325 -8.29 10.69 -2.48
C ALA A 325 -7.92 11.57 -1.27
N ALA A 326 -7.85 11.01 -0.05
CA ALA A 326 -7.38 11.75 1.12
C ALA A 326 -5.87 12.11 1.00
N LEU A 327 -5.04 11.24 0.42
CA LEU A 327 -3.64 11.53 0.16
C LEU A 327 -3.42 12.62 -0.90
N GLU A 328 -4.41 12.89 -1.76
CA GLU A 328 -4.36 14.03 -2.68
C GLU A 328 -4.36 15.37 -1.95
N GLU A 329 -4.92 15.43 -0.73
CA GLU A 329 -4.87 16.64 0.12
C GLU A 329 -3.51 16.82 0.84
N CYS A 330 -2.68 15.77 0.93
CA CYS A 330 -1.37 15.85 1.56
C CYS A 330 -0.37 16.58 0.62
N PRO A 331 0.26 17.68 1.05
CA PRO A 331 1.26 18.38 0.26
C PRO A 331 2.56 17.53 0.16
N PRO A 332 3.14 17.35 -1.04
CA PRO A 332 4.41 16.65 -1.20
C PRO A 332 5.54 17.31 -0.40
N GLY A 333 6.41 16.49 0.19
CA GLY A 333 7.58 16.97 0.93
C GLY A 333 7.31 17.41 2.37
N LYS A 334 6.06 17.47 2.82
CA LYS A 334 5.68 17.78 4.20
C LYS A 334 5.40 16.53 4.99
N TRP A 335 5.79 16.51 6.25
CA TRP A 335 5.48 15.44 7.18
C TRP A 335 4.06 15.57 7.69
N VAL A 336 3.37 14.46 7.74
CA VAL A 336 2.01 14.34 8.23
C VAL A 336 2.02 13.35 9.39
N ASP A 337 1.51 13.76 10.54
CA ASP A 337 1.25 12.87 11.66
C ASP A 337 0.15 11.87 11.27
N PHE A 338 0.32 10.60 11.62
CA PHE A 338 -0.63 9.55 11.26
C PHE A 338 -2.00 9.76 11.90
N ASP A 339 -2.04 10.16 13.17
CA ASP A 339 -3.31 10.32 13.88
C ASP A 339 -4.04 11.58 13.40
N GLU A 340 -3.29 12.63 13.05
CA GLU A 340 -3.83 13.81 12.38
C GLU A 340 -4.40 13.48 10.99
N PHE A 341 -3.71 12.65 10.20
CA PHE A 341 -4.25 12.19 8.91
C PHE A 341 -5.52 11.36 9.08
N SER A 342 -5.52 10.45 10.05
CA SER A 342 -6.69 9.64 10.41
C SER A 342 -7.87 10.50 10.88
N ARG A 343 -7.59 11.53 11.71
CA ARG A 343 -8.56 12.55 12.14
C ARG A 343 -9.13 13.31 10.94
N PHE A 344 -8.24 13.81 10.07
CA PHE A 344 -8.61 14.55 8.86
C PHE A 344 -9.50 13.71 7.93
N MET A 345 -9.15 12.46 7.69
CA MET A 345 -10.00 11.54 6.91
C MET A 345 -11.42 11.45 7.48
N CYS A 346 -11.54 11.32 8.80
CA CYS A 346 -12.85 11.27 9.46
C CYS A 346 -13.61 12.58 9.34
N SER A 347 -12.96 13.73 9.52
CA SER A 347 -13.60 15.04 9.49
C SER A 347 -14.07 15.44 8.08
N GLN A 348 -13.29 15.08 7.04
CA GLN A 348 -13.57 15.40 5.63
C GLN A 348 -14.40 14.32 4.90
N ASP A 349 -14.91 13.32 5.63
CA ASP A 349 -15.72 12.23 5.08
C ASP A 349 -14.98 11.29 4.12
N PHE A 350 -13.65 11.22 4.19
CA PHE A 350 -12.86 10.18 3.55
C PHE A 350 -12.98 8.85 4.32
N ARG A 351 -14.21 8.45 4.64
CA ARG A 351 -14.48 7.25 5.42
C ARG A 351 -14.68 6.04 4.52
N PHE A 352 -14.08 4.95 4.91
CA PHE A 352 -14.27 3.63 4.33
C PHE A 352 -14.58 2.64 5.45
N TYR A 353 -15.03 1.46 5.07
CA TYR A 353 -15.32 0.38 6.00
C TYR A 353 -14.53 -0.87 5.60
N VAL A 354 -13.93 -1.51 6.59
CA VAL A 354 -13.23 -2.79 6.40
C VAL A 354 -14.20 -3.96 6.43
N ALA A 355 -15.20 -3.88 7.29
CA ALA A 355 -16.22 -4.91 7.43
C ALA A 355 -17.64 -4.31 7.46
N ARG A 356 -18.62 -5.02 6.90
CA ARG A 356 -20.05 -4.68 6.98
C ARG A 356 -20.64 -5.04 8.34
N ASP A 357 -20.04 -6.01 9.03
CA ASP A 357 -20.54 -6.60 10.26
C ASP A 357 -19.39 -6.80 11.23
N LEU A 358 -19.16 -5.82 12.10
CA LEU A 358 -18.13 -5.86 13.14
C LEU A 358 -18.42 -6.92 14.24
N TRP A 359 -19.66 -7.44 14.33
CA TRP A 359 -19.99 -8.51 15.28
C TRP A 359 -19.27 -9.82 14.99
N ARG A 360 -18.71 -9.96 13.79
CA ARG A 360 -17.92 -11.13 13.39
C ARG A 360 -16.42 -11.00 13.65
N LEU A 361 -15.95 -9.79 13.93
CA LEU A 361 -14.57 -9.53 14.26
C LEU A 361 -14.37 -9.53 15.78
N TYR A 362 -13.25 -10.06 16.22
CA TYR A 362 -12.86 -10.14 17.63
C TYR A 362 -11.35 -10.10 17.78
N ILE A 363 -10.85 -9.71 18.96
CA ILE A 363 -9.43 -9.69 19.26
C ILE A 363 -9.05 -11.02 19.91
N SER A 364 -7.99 -11.64 19.42
CA SER A 364 -7.41 -12.90 19.88
C SER A 364 -8.37 -14.09 19.80
N GLU A 365 -9.40 -14.17 20.64
CA GLU A 365 -10.32 -15.29 20.70
C GLU A 365 -11.80 -14.84 20.81
N PRO A 366 -12.75 -15.61 20.21
CA PRO A 366 -14.16 -15.20 20.18
C PRO A 366 -14.84 -15.14 21.54
N GLN A 367 -14.32 -15.85 22.54
CA GLN A 367 -14.88 -15.86 23.91
C GLN A 367 -14.70 -14.52 24.64
N TYR A 368 -13.74 -13.69 24.24
CA TYR A 368 -13.52 -12.36 24.81
C TYR A 368 -14.49 -11.30 24.28
N GLY A 369 -15.36 -11.65 23.37
CA GLY A 369 -16.37 -10.75 22.81
C GLY A 369 -16.04 -10.24 21.42
N SER A 370 -16.97 -9.51 20.85
CA SER A 370 -16.92 -9.00 19.50
C SER A 370 -16.62 -7.51 19.45
N LEU A 371 -15.93 -7.05 18.41
CA LEU A 371 -15.73 -5.62 18.12
C LEU A 371 -17.04 -4.86 17.86
N GLY A 372 -18.14 -5.57 17.58
CA GLY A 372 -19.48 -4.99 17.48
C GLY A 372 -19.98 -4.35 18.78
N TYR A 373 -19.49 -4.77 19.95
CA TYR A 373 -19.79 -4.13 21.23
C TYR A 373 -19.16 -2.73 21.39
N ALA A 374 -18.05 -2.48 20.71
CA ALA A 374 -17.36 -1.19 20.79
C ALA A 374 -18.14 -0.03 20.13
N GLY A 375 -19.21 -0.35 19.40
CA GLY A 375 -20.01 0.62 18.65
C GLY A 375 -19.26 1.18 17.42
N PHE A 376 -19.97 1.98 16.62
CA PHE A 376 -19.43 2.62 15.41
C PHE A 376 -18.36 3.71 15.70
N GLY A 377 -17.88 3.84 16.94
CA GLY A 377 -17.01 4.93 17.36
C GLY A 377 -15.52 4.64 17.39
N LYS A 378 -15.08 3.40 17.09
CA LYS A 378 -13.66 3.06 17.15
C LYS A 378 -13.07 2.81 15.76
N TRP A 379 -13.00 3.87 15.00
CA TRP A 379 -12.28 3.94 13.74
C TRP A 379 -10.85 3.40 13.86
N SER A 380 -10.12 3.76 14.92
CA SER A 380 -8.72 3.42 15.14
C SER A 380 -8.45 1.91 15.16
N ILE A 381 -9.38 1.10 15.68
CA ILE A 381 -9.16 -0.35 15.87
C ILE A 381 -9.19 -1.12 14.55
N VAL A 382 -10.09 -0.78 13.63
CA VAL A 382 -10.30 -1.54 12.39
C VAL A 382 -9.80 -0.76 11.18
N GLU A 383 -10.40 0.39 10.90
CA GLU A 383 -10.06 1.21 9.74
C GLU A 383 -8.68 1.86 9.90
N GLY A 384 -8.35 2.37 11.08
CA GLY A 384 -7.04 2.95 11.39
C GLY A 384 -5.92 1.91 11.27
N ARG A 385 -6.13 0.68 11.77
CA ARG A 385 -5.12 -0.39 11.60
C ARG A 385 -4.98 -0.82 10.14
N TYR A 386 -6.07 -0.83 9.36
CA TYR A 386 -5.98 -1.01 7.92
C TYR A 386 -5.16 0.09 7.26
N LEU A 387 -5.40 1.34 7.63
CA LEU A 387 -4.68 2.51 7.12
C LEU A 387 -3.18 2.44 7.45
N LEU A 388 -2.82 2.07 8.68
CA LEU A 388 -1.42 1.82 9.09
C LEU A 388 -0.76 0.77 8.20
N ALA A 389 -1.41 -0.38 7.97
CA ALA A 389 -0.89 -1.42 7.10
C ALA A 389 -0.73 -0.93 5.66
N TYR A 390 -1.71 -0.21 5.13
CA TYR A 390 -1.67 0.35 3.78
C TYR A 390 -0.50 1.30 3.56
N LEU A 391 -0.29 2.22 4.50
CA LEU A 391 0.79 3.20 4.44
C LEU A 391 2.15 2.54 4.67
N PHE A 392 2.32 1.82 5.79
CA PHE A 392 3.62 1.38 6.25
C PHE A 392 4.13 0.11 5.55
N GLU A 393 3.23 -0.88 5.26
CA GLU A 393 3.66 -2.08 4.54
C GLU A 393 3.70 -1.87 3.03
N TYR A 394 2.68 -1.23 2.42
CA TYR A 394 2.57 -1.22 0.96
C TYR A 394 3.09 0.06 0.31
N MET A 395 2.66 1.23 0.77
CA MET A 395 3.12 2.49 0.17
C MET A 395 4.60 2.75 0.44
N ALA A 396 5.05 2.56 1.69
CA ALA A 396 6.45 2.76 2.05
C ALA A 396 7.37 1.72 1.38
N THR A 397 6.94 0.46 1.28
CA THR A 397 7.69 -0.58 0.55
C THR A 397 7.87 -0.24 -0.94
N LEU A 398 6.84 0.34 -1.58
CA LEU A 398 6.92 0.81 -2.97
C LEU A 398 7.70 2.12 -3.13
N GLY A 399 8.11 2.74 -2.03
CA GLY A 399 8.86 3.99 -2.06
C GLY A 399 8.01 5.23 -2.33
N LEU A 400 6.70 5.19 -2.06
CA LEU A 400 5.79 6.32 -2.33
C LEU A 400 5.76 7.34 -1.19
N ILE A 401 6.08 6.91 0.02
CA ILE A 401 6.15 7.74 1.22
C ILE A 401 7.43 7.46 1.99
N ASP A 402 8.07 8.51 2.51
CA ASP A 402 9.03 8.39 3.60
C ASP A 402 8.27 8.17 4.91
N VAL A 403 8.89 7.49 5.85
CA VAL A 403 8.26 7.13 7.12
C VAL A 403 9.15 7.48 8.30
N ALA A 404 8.52 7.89 9.41
CA ALA A 404 9.15 8.05 10.71
C ALA A 404 8.36 7.22 11.72
N TYR A 405 9.05 6.33 12.45
CA TYR A 405 8.40 5.31 13.25
C TYR A 405 9.22 4.90 14.47
N LEU A 406 8.55 4.23 15.39
CA LEU A 406 9.11 3.60 16.59
C LEU A 406 8.90 2.07 16.54
N PRO A 407 9.52 1.29 17.40
CA PRO A 407 9.04 -0.07 17.70
C PRO A 407 7.54 -0.03 18.07
N PRO A 408 6.73 -1.03 17.70
CA PRO A 408 5.28 -0.96 17.90
C PRO A 408 4.83 -1.10 19.36
N ASP A 409 5.73 -1.54 20.25
CA ASP A 409 5.42 -1.90 21.63
C ASP A 409 5.07 -0.66 22.46
N GLY A 410 3.85 -0.63 23.01
CA GLY A 410 3.38 0.43 23.90
C GLY A 410 3.13 1.80 23.23
N VAL A 411 3.31 1.90 21.92
CA VAL A 411 3.19 3.17 21.18
C VAL A 411 1.73 3.62 21.04
N ARG A 412 0.80 2.67 21.02
CA ARG A 412 -0.64 2.93 20.90
C ARG A 412 -1.40 2.13 21.92
N ASP A 413 -2.21 2.79 22.74
CA ASP A 413 -3.03 2.20 23.79
C ASP A 413 -4.55 2.22 23.52
N ASP A 414 -4.96 2.78 22.39
CA ASP A 414 -6.35 2.96 21.97
C ASP A 414 -7.17 1.65 21.95
N PHE A 415 -6.50 0.51 21.91
CA PHE A 415 -7.11 -0.83 21.93
C PHE A 415 -7.28 -1.44 23.32
N ARG A 416 -6.58 -0.95 24.37
CA ARG A 416 -6.52 -1.52 25.72
C ARG A 416 -7.88 -1.69 26.38
N GLY A 417 -8.84 -0.83 26.08
CA GLY A 417 -10.22 -0.92 26.60
C GLY A 417 -11.10 -2.00 25.96
N ASN A 418 -10.56 -2.82 25.03
CA ASN A 418 -11.31 -3.93 24.42
C ASN A 418 -10.98 -5.26 25.12
N TRP A 419 -11.93 -6.18 25.11
CA TRP A 419 -11.71 -7.51 25.64
C TRP A 419 -10.77 -8.33 24.76
N GLY A 420 -9.93 -9.13 25.38
CA GLY A 420 -8.94 -9.98 24.69
C GLY A 420 -7.63 -9.25 24.33
N THR A 421 -7.40 -8.09 24.94
CA THR A 421 -6.17 -7.29 24.72
C THR A 421 -5.13 -7.47 25.83
N ASP A 422 -5.50 -8.19 26.90
CA ASP A 422 -4.57 -8.48 28.00
C ASP A 422 -3.34 -9.22 27.47
N GLY A 423 -2.15 -8.71 27.79
CA GLY A 423 -0.88 -9.27 27.33
C GLY A 423 -0.49 -8.94 25.89
N LEU A 424 -1.26 -8.17 25.14
CA LEU A 424 -0.84 -7.63 23.86
C LEU A 424 0.02 -6.38 24.09
N LEU A 425 1.21 -6.36 23.54
CA LEU A 425 2.09 -5.18 23.55
C LEU A 425 1.69 -4.17 22.47
N TYR A 426 1.14 -4.66 21.37
CA TYR A 426 0.59 -3.88 20.25
C TYR A 426 -0.57 -4.66 19.62
N LEU A 427 -1.49 -3.95 18.98
CA LEU A 427 -2.58 -4.58 18.22
C LEU A 427 -2.12 -4.96 16.81
N SER A 428 -1.23 -4.19 16.24
CA SER A 428 -0.70 -4.36 14.90
C SER A 428 0.80 -4.05 14.86
N ARG A 429 1.54 -4.85 14.10
CA ARG A 429 2.98 -4.61 13.84
C ARG A 429 3.27 -3.25 13.19
N TYR A 430 2.26 -2.55 12.74
CA TYR A 430 2.36 -1.22 12.11
C TYR A 430 2.10 -0.09 13.11
N ASP A 431 1.76 -0.39 14.36
CA ASP A 431 1.41 0.59 15.39
C ASP A 431 2.53 1.61 15.66
N GLY A 432 3.77 1.24 15.31
CA GLY A 432 4.92 2.13 15.42
C GLY A 432 4.96 3.31 14.44
N LEU A 433 4.18 3.31 13.35
CA LEU A 433 4.18 4.43 12.40
C LEU A 433 3.64 5.70 13.06
N GLN A 434 4.47 6.76 13.09
CA GLN A 434 4.13 8.06 13.67
C GLN A 434 3.86 9.10 12.58
N TYR A 435 4.80 9.27 11.66
CA TYR A 435 4.70 10.25 10.59
C TYR A 435 4.98 9.61 9.24
N PHE A 436 4.38 10.18 8.23
CA PHE A 436 4.71 9.86 6.84
C PHE A 436 4.81 11.14 6.00
N ARG A 437 5.50 11.05 4.87
CA ARG A 437 5.65 12.16 3.93
C ARG A 437 5.60 11.63 2.50
N ILE A 438 4.77 12.22 1.65
CA ILE A 438 4.79 11.92 0.22
C ILE A 438 6.11 12.42 -0.34
N ASN A 439 6.96 11.49 -0.75
CA ASN A 439 8.27 11.77 -1.33
C ASN A 439 8.20 12.02 -2.84
N PRO A 440 9.30 12.34 -3.55
CA PRO A 440 9.28 12.63 -4.98
C PRO A 440 8.72 11.49 -5.85
N LEU A 441 9.01 10.22 -5.50
CA LEU A 441 8.47 9.07 -6.24
C LEU A 441 6.96 8.95 -6.01
N GLY A 442 6.51 9.14 -4.78
CA GLY A 442 5.08 9.16 -4.45
C GLY A 442 4.34 10.28 -5.17
N ALA A 443 4.90 11.49 -5.18
CA ALA A 443 4.32 12.62 -5.90
C ALA A 443 4.18 12.34 -7.41
N PHE A 444 5.18 11.68 -8.01
CA PHE A 444 5.13 11.24 -9.40
C PHE A 444 4.08 10.14 -9.63
N VAL A 445 4.04 9.11 -8.79
CA VAL A 445 3.12 7.98 -8.92
C VAL A 445 1.67 8.39 -8.73
N LEU A 446 1.39 9.25 -7.75
CA LEU A 446 0.07 9.81 -7.46
C LEU A 446 -0.36 10.90 -8.46
N GLY A 447 0.54 11.30 -9.39
CA GLY A 447 0.21 12.26 -10.44
C GLY A 447 0.26 13.73 -10.03
N LYS A 448 0.84 14.03 -8.86
CA LYS A 448 1.04 15.41 -8.38
C LYS A 448 2.14 16.15 -9.16
N VAL A 449 3.09 15.41 -9.73
CA VAL A 449 4.15 15.92 -10.60
C VAL A 449 4.27 15.06 -11.86
N SER A 450 4.78 15.64 -12.95
CA SER A 450 4.88 14.98 -14.25
C SER A 450 6.11 14.08 -14.40
N ALA A 451 7.19 14.34 -13.66
CA ALA A 451 8.44 13.61 -13.70
C ALA A 451 8.95 13.30 -12.30
N TYR A 452 9.69 12.20 -12.16
CA TYR A 452 10.40 11.86 -10.94
C TYR A 452 11.81 12.41 -10.97
N GLU A 453 12.17 13.20 -9.97
CA GLU A 453 13.53 13.68 -9.71
C GLU A 453 13.87 13.34 -8.24
N SER A 454 14.87 12.49 -8.04
CA SER A 454 15.29 12.13 -6.68
C SER A 454 16.01 13.30 -6.01
N VAL A 455 15.58 13.67 -4.81
CA VAL A 455 16.22 14.71 -4.01
C VAL A 455 17.46 14.16 -3.27
N LEU A 456 17.52 12.85 -3.07
CA LEU A 456 18.66 12.22 -2.41
C LEU A 456 19.89 12.28 -3.33
N PRO A 457 21.09 12.57 -2.80
CA PRO A 457 22.32 12.52 -3.60
C PRO A 457 22.50 11.11 -4.17
N GLU A 458 23.07 11.03 -5.37
CA GLU A 458 23.43 9.73 -5.94
C GLU A 458 24.30 8.97 -4.94
N ALA A 459 24.03 7.65 -4.80
CA ALA A 459 24.83 6.82 -3.90
C ALA A 459 26.31 7.02 -4.23
N SER A 460 27.10 7.37 -3.21
CA SER A 460 28.53 7.55 -3.39
C SER A 460 29.12 6.31 -4.05
N PRO A 461 30.04 6.46 -5.00
CA PRO A 461 30.70 5.32 -5.61
C PRO A 461 31.38 4.49 -4.51
N GLY A 462 30.86 3.30 -4.25
CA GLY A 462 31.30 2.42 -3.17
C GLY A 462 32.28 1.35 -3.62
N LEU A 463 32.55 1.25 -4.94
CA LEU A 463 33.43 0.23 -5.52
C LEU A 463 34.71 0.85 -6.10
N LYS A 464 35.79 0.08 -6.03
CA LYS A 464 37.02 0.31 -6.78
C LYS A 464 37.32 -0.95 -7.61
N VAL A 465 37.38 -0.79 -8.92
CA VAL A 465 37.74 -1.85 -9.85
C VAL A 465 39.22 -1.76 -10.15
N LEU A 466 39.93 -2.87 -9.91
CA LEU A 466 41.38 -2.93 -10.07
C LEU A 466 41.80 -3.58 -11.40
N PRO A 467 42.98 -3.23 -11.96
CA PRO A 467 43.48 -3.83 -13.21
C PRO A 467 43.72 -5.34 -13.14
N ASN A 468 43.85 -5.91 -11.94
CA ASN A 468 43.99 -7.34 -11.69
C ASN A 468 42.67 -8.10 -11.61
N PHE A 469 41.57 -7.47 -12.06
CA PHE A 469 40.20 -8.00 -12.07
C PHE A 469 39.52 -8.11 -10.71
N ASP A 470 40.09 -7.53 -9.66
CA ASP A 470 39.44 -7.46 -8.35
C ASP A 470 38.51 -6.24 -8.28
N ILE A 471 37.35 -6.44 -7.65
CA ILE A 471 36.40 -5.39 -7.29
C ILE A 471 36.43 -5.29 -5.78
N VAL A 472 36.82 -4.15 -5.26
CA VAL A 472 36.92 -3.88 -3.81
C VAL A 472 35.82 -2.93 -3.37
N ALA A 473 35.08 -3.29 -2.35
CA ALA A 473 34.18 -2.36 -1.68
C ALA A 473 34.99 -1.40 -0.79
N MET A 474 34.93 -0.13 -1.10
CA MET A 474 35.65 0.93 -0.36
C MET A 474 35.01 1.20 0.99
N ASP A 475 33.68 1.11 1.05
CA ASP A 475 32.88 1.17 2.26
C ASP A 475 31.74 0.15 2.16
N ARG A 476 31.62 -0.72 3.17
CA ARG A 476 30.58 -1.77 3.22
C ARG A 476 29.17 -1.18 3.38
N THR A 477 29.07 -0.03 4.03
CA THR A 477 27.79 0.64 4.25
C THR A 477 27.25 1.32 2.99
N SER A 478 28.11 1.55 1.99
CA SER A 478 27.73 2.15 0.69
C SER A 478 27.17 1.13 -0.33
N LEU A 479 27.31 -0.17 -0.06
CA LEU A 479 26.79 -1.24 -0.94
C LEU A 479 25.47 -1.78 -0.41
N SER A 480 24.45 -1.73 -1.25
CA SER A 480 23.19 -2.40 -0.96
C SER A 480 23.35 -3.93 -1.03
N GLY A 481 22.46 -4.65 -0.33
CA GLY A 481 22.41 -6.12 -0.47
C GLY A 481 22.21 -6.57 -1.93
N ALA A 482 21.52 -5.76 -2.74
CA ALA A 482 21.35 -5.98 -4.17
C ALA A 482 22.67 -5.87 -4.95
N ASP A 483 23.53 -4.90 -4.59
CA ASP A 483 24.86 -4.75 -5.19
C ASP A 483 25.75 -5.96 -4.85
N VAL A 484 25.75 -6.39 -3.59
CA VAL A 484 26.50 -7.58 -3.14
C VAL A 484 26.02 -8.84 -3.87
N MET A 485 24.73 -9.01 -4.05
CA MET A 485 24.16 -10.14 -4.78
C MET A 485 24.49 -10.06 -6.28
N TYR A 486 24.45 -8.87 -6.88
CA TYR A 486 24.85 -8.68 -8.27
C TYR A 486 26.34 -9.00 -8.47
N LEU A 487 27.22 -8.45 -7.63
CA LEU A 487 28.65 -8.77 -7.63
C LEU A 487 28.89 -10.28 -7.52
N SER A 488 28.23 -10.94 -6.60
CA SER A 488 28.34 -12.41 -6.42
C SER A 488 27.75 -13.21 -7.61
N SER A 489 26.99 -12.57 -8.49
CA SER A 489 26.49 -13.20 -9.72
C SER A 489 27.47 -13.12 -10.90
N ILE A 490 28.37 -12.14 -10.89
CA ILE A 490 29.32 -11.83 -11.98
C ILE A 490 30.77 -12.12 -11.61
N ALA A 491 31.06 -12.31 -10.33
CA ALA A 491 32.41 -12.48 -9.79
C ALA A 491 32.40 -13.49 -8.64
N ASP A 492 33.53 -14.10 -8.35
CA ASP A 492 33.73 -14.99 -7.20
C ASP A 492 34.20 -14.13 -5.99
N LYS A 493 33.55 -14.28 -4.84
CA LYS A 493 33.94 -13.57 -3.60
C LYS A 493 35.21 -14.21 -3.06
N THR A 494 36.31 -13.44 -3.01
CA THR A 494 37.63 -13.89 -2.56
C THR A 494 37.96 -13.49 -1.13
N ALA A 495 37.38 -12.35 -0.67
CA ALA A 495 37.49 -11.88 0.70
C ALA A 495 36.21 -11.15 1.09
N ASP A 496 36.13 -10.66 2.31
CA ASP A 496 34.91 -10.12 2.87
C ASP A 496 34.35 -8.88 2.11
N ALA A 497 35.22 -8.11 1.49
CA ALA A 497 34.88 -6.93 0.68
C ALA A 497 35.50 -6.99 -0.72
N VAL A 498 35.89 -8.16 -1.21
CA VAL A 498 36.61 -8.32 -2.48
C VAL A 498 35.97 -9.41 -3.33
N TRP A 499 35.70 -9.09 -4.59
CA TRP A 499 35.21 -10.02 -5.62
C TRP A 499 36.17 -10.04 -6.80
N HIS A 500 36.40 -11.20 -7.37
CA HIS A 500 37.30 -11.40 -8.52
C HIS A 500 36.51 -11.76 -9.79
N ILE A 501 36.66 -10.97 -10.84
CA ILE A 501 36.10 -11.26 -12.16
C ILE A 501 37.07 -12.18 -12.92
N SER A 502 36.53 -13.21 -13.56
CA SER A 502 37.27 -14.07 -14.46
C SER A 502 36.47 -14.37 -15.73
N PRO A 503 37.09 -14.85 -16.83
CA PRO A 503 36.35 -15.31 -18.00
C PRO A 503 35.29 -16.35 -17.68
N ALA A 504 35.55 -17.23 -16.70
CA ALA A 504 34.60 -18.25 -16.27
C ALA A 504 33.38 -17.66 -15.55
N THR A 505 33.59 -16.68 -14.66
CA THR A 505 32.48 -16.02 -13.97
C THR A 505 31.59 -15.22 -14.91
N LEU A 506 32.19 -14.52 -15.89
CA LEU A 506 31.47 -13.76 -16.90
C LEU A 506 30.66 -14.64 -17.86
N LEU A 507 31.21 -15.77 -18.27
CA LEU A 507 30.45 -16.74 -19.09
C LEU A 507 29.29 -17.34 -18.32
N ARG A 508 29.50 -17.72 -17.04
CA ARG A 508 28.41 -18.18 -16.15
C ARG A 508 27.32 -17.09 -15.97
N ALA A 509 27.72 -15.83 -15.89
CA ALA A 509 26.79 -14.71 -15.81
C ALA A 509 25.97 -14.57 -17.10
N ALA A 510 26.63 -14.65 -18.27
CA ALA A 510 26.00 -14.59 -19.57
C ALA A 510 25.00 -15.73 -19.81
N GLU A 511 25.33 -16.98 -19.41
CA GLU A 511 24.40 -18.12 -19.44
C GLU A 511 23.13 -17.88 -18.61
N ARG A 512 23.20 -17.03 -17.58
CA ARG A 512 22.08 -16.64 -16.74
C ARG A 512 21.37 -15.37 -17.23
N GLY A 513 21.76 -14.84 -18.39
CA GLY A 513 21.16 -13.66 -19.00
C GLY A 513 21.75 -12.31 -18.57
N VAL A 514 22.84 -12.29 -17.80
CA VAL A 514 23.55 -11.05 -17.43
C VAL A 514 24.56 -10.72 -18.52
N LEU A 515 24.28 -9.71 -19.32
CA LEU A 515 25.13 -9.35 -20.46
C LEU A 515 26.37 -8.53 -20.03
N PRO A 516 27.50 -8.62 -20.75
CA PRO A 516 28.71 -7.84 -20.46
C PRO A 516 28.48 -6.32 -20.44
N ASP A 517 27.55 -5.81 -21.26
CA ASP A 517 27.21 -4.37 -21.28
C ASP A 517 26.51 -3.94 -19.98
N ASP A 518 25.65 -4.81 -19.42
CA ASP A 518 24.99 -4.54 -18.14
C ASP A 518 26.00 -4.52 -16.99
N ILE A 519 27.00 -5.42 -17.04
CA ILE A 519 28.09 -5.48 -16.08
C ILE A 519 28.94 -4.21 -16.14
N LEU A 520 29.31 -3.78 -17.35
CA LEU A 520 30.08 -2.56 -17.55
C LEU A 520 29.33 -1.32 -17.04
N SER A 521 28.03 -1.21 -17.33
CA SER A 521 27.16 -0.13 -16.85
C SER A 521 27.10 -0.12 -15.33
N PHE A 522 26.85 -1.25 -14.70
CA PHE A 522 26.82 -1.37 -13.23
C PHE A 522 28.13 -0.93 -12.57
N LEU A 523 29.27 -1.45 -13.07
CA LEU A 523 30.58 -1.11 -12.51
C LEU A 523 30.92 0.36 -12.69
N ASN A 524 30.60 0.96 -13.84
CA ASN A 524 30.81 2.40 -14.08
C ASN A 524 29.95 3.29 -13.15
N THR A 525 28.72 2.88 -12.89
CA THR A 525 27.81 3.63 -12.00
C THR A 525 28.25 3.57 -10.53
N ARG A 526 28.88 2.46 -10.13
CA ARG A 526 29.28 2.21 -8.72
C ARG A 526 30.74 2.46 -8.44
N SER A 527 31.58 2.75 -9.45
CA SER A 527 33.01 3.02 -9.30
C SER A 527 33.30 4.52 -9.31
N ALA A 528 34.14 4.98 -8.36
CA ALA A 528 34.63 6.36 -8.31
C ALA A 528 35.69 6.64 -9.38
N GLU A 529 36.37 5.62 -9.88
CA GLU A 529 37.49 5.73 -10.80
C GLU A 529 37.10 5.17 -12.19
N PRO A 530 37.75 5.66 -13.26
CA PRO A 530 37.50 5.13 -14.60
C PRO A 530 37.81 3.61 -14.67
N MET A 531 37.02 2.90 -15.44
CA MET A 531 37.18 1.45 -15.62
C MET A 531 38.55 1.10 -16.18
N PRO A 532 39.32 0.20 -15.54
CA PRO A 532 40.60 -0.26 -16.05
C PRO A 532 40.47 -0.89 -17.44
N GLN A 533 41.42 -0.56 -18.34
CA GLN A 533 41.44 -1.06 -19.73
C GLN A 533 41.44 -2.59 -19.78
N THR A 534 42.10 -3.27 -18.83
CA THR A 534 42.13 -4.74 -18.75
C THR A 534 40.74 -5.34 -18.56
N VAL A 535 39.94 -4.73 -17.67
CA VAL A 535 38.56 -5.17 -17.37
C VAL A 535 37.65 -4.87 -18.56
N SER A 536 37.76 -3.67 -19.14
CA SER A 536 36.99 -3.30 -20.34
C SER A 536 37.27 -4.26 -21.53
N THR A 537 38.53 -4.62 -21.72
CA THR A 537 38.93 -5.60 -22.76
C THR A 537 38.34 -6.99 -22.48
N LEU A 538 38.40 -7.45 -21.23
CA LEU A 538 37.84 -8.77 -20.84
C LEU A 538 36.31 -8.81 -21.07
N LEU A 539 35.59 -7.73 -20.76
CA LEU A 539 34.14 -7.64 -21.00
C LEU A 539 33.82 -7.62 -22.50
N ALA A 540 34.60 -6.89 -23.30
CA ALA A 540 34.46 -6.84 -24.76
C ALA A 540 34.73 -8.20 -25.43
N ASP A 541 35.78 -8.90 -24.99
CA ASP A 541 36.09 -10.24 -25.46
C ASP A 541 34.97 -11.23 -25.11
N THR A 542 34.44 -11.14 -23.88
CA THR A 542 33.33 -12.00 -23.45
C THR A 542 32.07 -11.70 -24.29
N LYS A 543 31.76 -10.44 -24.54
CA LYS A 543 30.65 -10.03 -25.42
C LYS A 543 30.79 -10.64 -26.81
N SER A 544 31.99 -10.56 -27.39
CA SER A 544 32.29 -11.15 -28.70
C SER A 544 32.08 -12.67 -28.71
N ARG A 545 32.43 -13.39 -27.62
CA ARG A 545 32.26 -14.83 -27.51
C ARG A 545 30.79 -15.24 -27.34
N VAL A 546 30.05 -14.52 -26.50
CA VAL A 546 28.62 -14.76 -26.26
C VAL A 546 27.79 -14.57 -27.53
N ALA A 547 28.15 -13.60 -28.37
CA ALA A 547 27.43 -13.30 -29.61
C ALA A 547 27.64 -14.35 -30.73
N LYS A 548 28.62 -15.31 -30.57
CA LYS A 548 28.94 -16.26 -31.63
C LYS A 548 27.94 -17.39 -31.78
N PHE A 549 27.17 -17.68 -30.73
CA PHE A 549 26.18 -18.76 -30.76
C PHE A 549 24.80 -18.19 -30.44
N SER A 550 23.81 -18.55 -31.24
CA SER A 550 22.42 -18.24 -30.98
C SER A 550 21.57 -19.51 -30.92
N TYR A 551 20.74 -19.64 -29.88
CA TYR A 551 19.80 -20.75 -29.78
C TYR A 551 18.57 -20.47 -30.69
N LEU A 552 18.40 -21.33 -31.71
CA LEU A 552 17.32 -21.23 -32.69
C LEU A 552 16.07 -22.04 -32.31
N GLY A 553 16.11 -22.76 -31.21
CA GLY A 553 15.05 -23.66 -30.75
C GLY A 553 15.36 -25.15 -31.02
N ALA A 554 14.44 -26.02 -30.59
CA ALA A 554 14.54 -27.46 -30.91
C ALA A 554 14.05 -27.71 -32.34
N GLY A 555 14.84 -28.38 -33.14
CA GLY A 555 14.49 -28.76 -34.51
C GLY A 555 14.45 -30.29 -34.69
N HIS A 556 13.77 -30.78 -35.71
CA HIS A 556 13.74 -32.18 -36.06
C HIS A 556 14.88 -32.51 -37.03
N LEU A 557 15.73 -33.47 -36.66
CA LEU A 557 16.81 -33.94 -37.49
C LEU A 557 16.29 -35.08 -38.39
N LEU A 558 16.45 -34.92 -39.70
CA LEU A 558 16.08 -35.92 -40.72
C LEU A 558 17.32 -36.54 -41.34
N ALA A 559 17.38 -37.87 -41.38
CA ALA A 559 18.41 -38.58 -42.12
C ALA A 559 17.98 -38.76 -43.57
N CYS A 560 18.89 -38.52 -44.49
CA CYS A 560 18.70 -38.73 -45.91
C CYS A 560 19.72 -39.76 -46.44
N SER A 561 19.25 -40.73 -47.18
CA SER A 561 20.11 -41.76 -47.75
C SER A 561 20.99 -41.29 -48.90
N ASP A 562 20.61 -40.16 -49.55
CA ASP A 562 21.29 -39.59 -50.69
C ASP A 562 21.83 -38.17 -50.39
N PRO A 563 23.18 -38.01 -50.38
CA PRO A 563 23.81 -36.71 -50.16
C PRO A 563 23.44 -35.63 -51.21
N MET A 564 23.13 -36.04 -52.43
CA MET A 564 22.70 -35.07 -53.47
C MET A 564 21.32 -34.54 -53.18
N LEU A 565 20.44 -35.33 -52.58
CA LEU A 565 19.11 -34.90 -52.16
C LEU A 565 19.18 -33.90 -51.03
N VAL A 566 20.10 -34.06 -50.06
CA VAL A 566 20.35 -33.08 -49.00
C VAL A 566 20.70 -31.70 -49.59
N LYS A 567 21.63 -31.66 -50.55
CA LYS A 567 22.03 -30.43 -51.22
C LYS A 567 20.87 -29.81 -52.03
N LEU A 568 20.11 -30.65 -52.70
CA LEU A 568 18.95 -30.23 -53.46
C LEU A 568 17.90 -29.56 -52.56
N VAL A 569 17.52 -30.22 -51.45
CA VAL A 569 16.53 -29.71 -50.51
C VAL A 569 16.99 -28.44 -49.82
N ALA A 570 18.26 -28.40 -49.35
CA ALA A 570 18.80 -27.21 -48.67
C ALA A 570 18.97 -25.98 -49.58
N SER A 571 19.16 -26.21 -50.89
CA SER A 571 19.28 -25.13 -51.87
C SER A 571 18.01 -24.80 -52.62
N HIS A 572 16.93 -25.58 -52.46
CA HIS A 572 15.69 -25.40 -53.15
C HIS A 572 14.94 -24.15 -52.70
N ARG A 573 14.44 -23.33 -53.64
CA ARG A 573 13.85 -22.01 -53.40
C ARG A 573 12.71 -22.02 -52.33
N SER A 574 11.92 -23.08 -52.26
CA SER A 574 10.80 -23.22 -51.28
C SER A 574 11.20 -23.90 -49.98
N LEU A 575 12.38 -24.49 -49.88
CA LEU A 575 12.83 -25.27 -48.71
C LEU A 575 14.04 -24.66 -47.99
N SER A 576 14.84 -23.87 -48.66
CA SER A 576 16.06 -23.30 -48.09
C SER A 576 15.86 -22.36 -46.89
N SER A 577 14.64 -21.80 -46.73
CA SER A 577 14.26 -20.98 -45.55
C SER A 577 13.58 -21.79 -44.45
N LEU A 578 13.36 -23.07 -44.66
CA LEU A 578 12.62 -23.98 -43.76
C LEU A 578 13.48 -25.02 -43.08
N CYS A 579 14.70 -25.25 -43.63
CA CYS A 579 15.66 -26.24 -43.09
C CYS A 579 17.09 -25.77 -43.32
N VAL A 580 18.01 -26.43 -42.61
CA VAL A 580 19.45 -26.25 -42.73
C VAL A 580 20.08 -27.63 -42.93
N ALA A 581 21.06 -27.77 -43.84
CA ALA A 581 21.86 -28.96 -43.89
C ALA A 581 22.76 -29.02 -42.66
N ALA A 582 22.60 -30.08 -41.86
CA ALA A 582 23.41 -30.31 -40.68
C ALA A 582 24.69 -31.06 -41.05
N ASP A 583 24.64 -31.85 -42.11
CA ASP A 583 25.76 -32.61 -42.69
C ASP A 583 25.36 -33.02 -44.12
N ASP A 584 26.23 -33.73 -44.85
CA ASP A 584 25.95 -34.25 -46.18
C ASP A 584 24.84 -35.31 -46.22
N ARG A 585 24.43 -35.86 -45.02
CA ARG A 585 23.35 -36.85 -44.88
C ARG A 585 22.21 -36.39 -43.95
N TYR A 586 22.29 -35.22 -43.36
CA TYR A 586 21.30 -34.79 -42.39
C TYR A 586 20.77 -33.40 -42.70
N LEU A 587 19.46 -33.26 -42.56
CA LEU A 587 18.73 -31.98 -42.63
C LEU A 587 18.09 -31.71 -41.26
N CYS A 588 18.23 -30.47 -40.76
CA CYS A 588 17.52 -29.99 -39.58
C CYS A 588 16.37 -29.07 -40.03
N MET A 589 15.13 -29.42 -39.70
CA MET A 589 13.99 -28.54 -39.90
C MET A 589 14.02 -27.41 -38.85
N LEU A 590 13.77 -26.19 -39.26
CA LEU A 590 13.71 -25.05 -38.37
C LEU A 590 12.43 -25.09 -37.50
N PRO A 591 12.50 -24.67 -36.22
CA PRO A 591 11.37 -24.67 -35.29
C PRO A 591 10.18 -23.86 -35.83
N GLY A 592 8.97 -24.43 -35.71
CA GLY A 592 7.72 -23.80 -36.17
C GLY A 592 7.54 -23.77 -37.70
N LYS A 593 8.43 -24.42 -38.46
CA LYS A 593 8.36 -24.52 -39.93
C LYS A 593 7.99 -25.92 -40.42
N GLU A 594 7.69 -26.84 -39.53
CA GLU A 594 7.51 -28.28 -39.81
C GLU A 594 6.44 -28.54 -40.87
N LYS A 595 5.26 -27.94 -40.71
CA LYS A 595 4.13 -28.11 -41.65
C LYS A 595 4.45 -27.57 -43.04
N ALA A 596 5.10 -26.42 -43.11
CA ALA A 596 5.52 -25.81 -44.38
C ALA A 596 6.59 -26.64 -45.07
N PHE A 597 7.56 -27.15 -44.32
CA PHE A 597 8.63 -28.03 -44.83
C PHE A 597 8.05 -29.34 -45.40
N LEU A 598 7.19 -30.04 -44.64
CA LEU A 598 6.57 -31.27 -45.12
C LEU A 598 5.74 -31.08 -46.37
N LYS A 599 4.99 -29.96 -46.47
CA LYS A 599 4.23 -29.62 -47.64
C LYS A 599 5.14 -29.40 -48.86
N ALA A 600 6.16 -28.55 -48.72
CA ALA A 600 7.10 -28.26 -49.81
C ALA A 600 7.92 -29.50 -50.22
N LEU A 601 8.29 -30.38 -49.26
CA LEU A 601 8.97 -31.63 -49.55
C LEU A 601 8.06 -32.59 -50.35
N THR A 602 6.77 -32.66 -50.02
CA THR A 602 5.79 -33.46 -50.77
C THR A 602 5.59 -32.97 -52.20
N GLU A 603 5.60 -31.62 -52.38
CA GLU A 603 5.54 -31.00 -53.73
C GLU A 603 6.76 -31.35 -54.60
N LEU A 604 7.94 -31.62 -53.99
CA LEU A 604 9.11 -32.17 -54.64
C LEU A 604 9.06 -33.70 -54.91
N GLY A 605 8.01 -34.39 -54.44
CA GLY A 605 7.85 -35.81 -54.63
C GLY A 605 8.46 -36.69 -53.52
N TYR A 606 8.86 -36.08 -52.40
CA TYR A 606 9.46 -36.81 -51.27
C TYR A 606 8.58 -36.74 -50.03
N VAL A 607 8.59 -37.78 -49.20
CA VAL A 607 7.85 -37.88 -47.95
C VAL A 607 8.72 -38.41 -46.82
N VAL A 608 8.46 -38.00 -45.60
CA VAL A 608 9.05 -38.59 -44.40
C VAL A 608 7.99 -39.42 -43.71
N PRO A 609 8.06 -40.78 -43.73
CA PRO A 609 7.06 -41.63 -43.10
C PRO A 609 6.90 -41.34 -41.61
N HIS A 610 5.66 -41.33 -41.11
CA HIS A 610 5.29 -41.14 -39.68
C HIS A 610 5.66 -39.80 -39.05
N LEU A 611 6.35 -38.90 -39.72
CA LEU A 611 6.73 -37.63 -39.12
C LEU A 611 5.52 -36.71 -38.90
N ARG A 612 4.52 -36.75 -39.78
CA ARG A 612 3.31 -35.98 -39.65
C ARG A 612 2.54 -36.30 -38.37
N ASP A 613 2.44 -37.58 -38.01
CA ASP A 613 1.75 -38.06 -36.80
C ASP A 613 2.52 -37.72 -35.51
N MET A 614 3.85 -37.51 -35.59
CA MET A 614 4.72 -37.14 -34.48
C MET A 614 4.70 -35.63 -34.21
N ILE A 615 4.41 -34.80 -35.22
CA ILE A 615 4.36 -33.32 -35.10
C ILE A 615 2.97 -32.86 -34.66
N GLU A 616 1.90 -33.64 -34.92
CA GLU A 616 0.52 -33.33 -34.56
C GLU A 616 0.13 -33.83 -33.15
N ARG A 617 1.02 -34.57 -32.47
CA ARG A 617 0.93 -34.93 -31.04
C ARG A 617 1.64 -33.89 -30.17
#